data_b244a490c683f398278bbb9794ecfe84
#
_entry.id   b244a490c683f398278bbb9794ecfe84
#
_cell.length_a   1.000
_cell.length_b   1.000
_cell.length_c   1.000
_cell.angle_alpha   90.00
_cell.angle_beta   90.00
_cell.angle_gamma   90.00
#
_symmetry.space_group_name_H-M   'P 1'
#
loop_
_entity.id
_entity.type
_entity.pdbx_description
1 polymer ?
#
loop_
_entity_poly.entity_id
_entity_poly.type
_entity_poly.pdbx_seq_one_letter_code
_entity_poly.pdbx_strand_id
1 'polypeptide(L)'
;LGDVYKRQVSVLTFILNTFLLIIGFIFIGKEFGAKTVYTSMLLPVYLWIFEHFIPLDKSITNEQVIDLVIYVLLIALGQALLFHVNASSGGLDIVAKMLNKFTHIEIGKALTISGLITAMTSIFVYDIPTLIISLLGTYANGAAVDYFIDGFKKRKRVCIIADDYRPIQQYIIHDLNRGATLYTAQGAYDETHRTELITIITQ
;
A
#
# COMPACT_ATOMS: atom_id res chain seq x y z
N LEU A 1 22.22 -11.77 30.68
CA LEU A 1 22.05 -10.37 30.19
C LEU A 1 21.29 -10.30 28.86
N GLY A 2 21.53 -11.21 27.89
CA GLY A 2 20.85 -11.21 26.59
C GLY A 2 19.33 -11.44 26.67
N ASP A 3 18.86 -12.31 27.53
CA ASP A 3 17.43 -12.64 27.65
C ASP A 3 16.64 -11.55 28.36
N VAL A 4 17.25 -10.87 29.34
CA VAL A 4 16.64 -9.70 30.01
C VAL A 4 16.49 -8.54 29.04
N TYR A 5 17.50 -8.31 28.21
CA TYR A 5 17.46 -7.24 27.20
C TYR A 5 16.41 -7.52 26.10
N LYS A 6 16.35 -8.75 25.59
CA LYS A 6 15.32 -9.17 24.62
C LYS A 6 13.89 -8.99 25.17
N ARG A 7 13.69 -9.36 26.44
CA ARG A 7 12.39 -9.19 27.10
C ARG A 7 12.01 -7.73 27.27
N GLN A 8 12.95 -6.84 27.60
CA GLN A 8 12.70 -5.41 27.73
C GLN A 8 12.35 -4.78 26.39
N VAL A 9 13.05 -5.13 25.31
CA VAL A 9 12.76 -4.65 23.95
C VAL A 9 11.36 -5.10 23.50
N SER A 10 10.99 -6.36 23.74
CA SER A 10 9.67 -6.89 23.37
C SER A 10 8.54 -6.15 24.09
N VAL A 11 8.71 -5.90 25.40
CA VAL A 11 7.72 -5.14 26.19
C VAL A 11 7.59 -3.70 25.68
N LEU A 12 8.72 -3.03 25.43
CA LEU A 12 8.72 -1.67 24.89
C LEU A 12 8.03 -1.60 23.53
N THR A 13 8.36 -2.53 22.62
CA THR A 13 7.73 -2.63 21.31
C THR A 13 6.21 -2.85 21.42
N PHE A 14 5.79 -3.72 22.33
CA PHE A 14 4.37 -3.97 22.58
C PHE A 14 3.63 -2.71 23.07
N ILE A 15 4.23 -1.98 24.02
CA ILE A 15 3.66 -0.74 24.55
C ILE A 15 3.55 0.32 23.45
N LEU A 16 4.62 0.52 22.67
CA LEU A 16 4.62 1.48 21.57
C LEU A 16 3.58 1.14 20.49
N ASN A 17 3.52 -0.12 20.08
CA ASN A 17 2.51 -0.57 19.11
C ASN A 17 1.09 -0.38 19.64
N THR A 18 0.83 -0.71 20.90
CA THR A 18 -0.48 -0.52 21.52
C THR A 18 -0.85 0.96 21.56
N PHE A 19 0.09 1.82 21.91
CA PHE A 19 -0.11 3.27 21.92
C PHE A 19 -0.43 3.82 20.53
N LEU A 20 0.35 3.42 19.52
CA LEU A 20 0.10 3.80 18.11
C LEU A 20 -1.26 3.29 17.62
N LEU A 21 -1.68 2.10 18.06
CA LEU A 21 -2.97 1.51 17.72
C LEU A 21 -4.14 2.31 18.30
N ILE A 22 -4.02 2.75 19.56
CA ILE A 22 -5.00 3.62 20.20
C ILE A 22 -5.10 4.97 19.47
N ILE A 23 -3.96 5.56 19.14
CA ILE A 23 -3.88 6.79 18.35
C ILE A 23 -4.54 6.59 16.98
N GLY A 24 -4.20 5.53 16.27
CA GLY A 24 -4.81 5.18 14.99
C GLY A 24 -6.33 5.03 15.08
N PHE A 25 -6.81 4.39 16.13
CA PHE A 25 -8.25 4.24 16.39
C PHE A 25 -8.97 5.57 16.58
N ILE A 26 -8.37 6.50 17.33
CA ILE A 26 -8.95 7.82 17.62
C ILE A 26 -8.89 8.73 16.37
N PHE A 27 -7.72 8.82 15.73
CA PHE A 27 -7.46 9.81 14.69
C PHE A 27 -7.84 9.34 13.28
N ILE A 28 -7.70 8.05 12.95
CA ILE A 28 -8.02 7.54 11.61
C ILE A 28 -9.48 7.08 11.57
N GLY A 29 -9.91 6.32 12.57
CA GLY A 29 -11.30 5.87 12.71
C GLY A 29 -11.45 4.43 13.19
N LYS A 30 -12.66 4.09 13.64
CA LYS A 30 -12.95 2.79 14.24
C LYS A 30 -12.77 1.61 13.29
N GLU A 31 -13.13 1.77 12.03
CA GLU A 31 -13.00 0.72 11.02
C GLU A 31 -11.54 0.37 10.76
N PHE A 32 -10.70 1.38 10.56
CA PHE A 32 -9.26 1.19 10.42
C PHE A 32 -8.65 0.54 11.65
N GLY A 33 -8.98 1.05 12.84
CA GLY A 33 -8.47 0.52 14.10
C GLY A 33 -8.84 -0.96 14.30
N ALA A 34 -10.10 -1.34 14.10
CA ALA A 34 -10.55 -2.72 14.27
C ALA A 34 -9.86 -3.69 13.28
N LYS A 35 -9.75 -3.31 12.00
CA LYS A 35 -9.04 -4.09 10.99
C LYS A 35 -7.55 -4.21 11.32
N THR A 36 -6.93 -3.13 11.80
CA THR A 36 -5.50 -3.12 12.17
C THR A 36 -5.24 -3.97 13.41
N VAL A 37 -6.11 -3.97 14.42
CA VAL A 37 -6.01 -4.92 15.55
C VAL A 37 -6.02 -6.35 15.06
N TYR A 38 -6.98 -6.70 14.20
CA TYR A 38 -7.10 -8.04 13.65
C TYR A 38 -5.84 -8.47 12.89
N THR A 39 -5.33 -7.64 11.98
CA THR A 39 -4.12 -7.94 11.20
C THR A 39 -2.87 -8.01 12.07
N SER A 40 -2.73 -7.13 13.07
CA SER A 40 -1.61 -7.14 14.02
C SER A 40 -1.58 -8.40 14.90
N MET A 41 -2.75 -8.99 15.19
CA MET A 41 -2.84 -10.27 15.91
C MET A 41 -2.53 -11.47 15.01
N LEU A 42 -2.89 -11.41 13.73
CA LEU A 42 -2.62 -12.48 12.77
C LEU A 42 -1.15 -12.57 12.38
N LEU A 43 -0.45 -11.45 12.31
CA LEU A 43 0.94 -11.41 11.86
C LEU A 43 1.86 -12.33 12.68
N PRO A 44 1.88 -12.30 14.02
CA PRO A 44 2.70 -13.23 14.81
C PRO A 44 2.31 -14.71 14.61
N VAL A 45 1.03 -14.99 14.37
CA VAL A 45 0.54 -16.36 14.11
C VAL A 45 1.10 -16.88 12.80
N TYR A 46 1.03 -16.08 11.73
CA TYR A 46 1.62 -16.47 10.45
C TYR A 46 3.14 -16.58 10.52
N LEU A 47 3.83 -15.67 11.21
CA LEU A 47 5.27 -15.77 11.41
C LEU A 47 5.63 -17.08 12.11
N TRP A 48 4.94 -17.44 13.19
CA TRP A 48 5.16 -18.71 13.88
C TRP A 48 4.93 -19.91 12.98
N ILE A 49 3.87 -19.90 12.16
CA ILE A 49 3.59 -20.97 11.19
C ILE A 49 4.74 -21.10 10.19
N PHE A 50 5.18 -19.99 9.59
CA PHE A 50 6.26 -20.02 8.60
C PHE A 50 7.59 -20.43 9.20
N GLU A 51 7.94 -19.95 10.38
CA GLU A 51 9.17 -20.37 11.10
C GLU A 51 9.16 -21.86 11.41
N HIS A 52 7.99 -22.43 11.73
CA HIS A 52 7.89 -23.85 12.07
C HIS A 52 7.88 -24.76 10.84
N PHE A 53 7.17 -24.39 9.77
CA PHE A 53 7.00 -25.24 8.58
C PHE A 53 8.04 -25.01 7.50
N ILE A 54 8.61 -23.82 7.42
CA ILE A 54 9.59 -23.42 6.39
C ILE A 54 10.75 -22.67 7.08
N PRO A 55 11.54 -23.34 7.93
CA PRO A 55 12.67 -22.69 8.57
C PRO A 55 13.71 -22.31 7.51
N LEU A 56 13.97 -21.03 7.34
CA LEU A 56 14.99 -20.50 6.45
C LEU A 56 16.19 -20.05 7.28
N ASP A 57 17.17 -20.95 7.47
CA ASP A 57 18.38 -20.66 8.23
C ASP A 57 19.44 -19.87 7.43
N LYS A 58 19.22 -19.72 6.13
CA LYS A 58 20.17 -19.05 5.22
C LYS A 58 19.43 -18.18 4.21
N SER A 59 20.15 -17.20 3.67
CA SER A 59 19.72 -16.43 2.50
C SER A 59 19.28 -17.35 1.36
N ILE A 60 18.18 -17.04 0.69
CA ILE A 60 17.64 -17.85 -0.41
C ILE A 60 18.53 -17.73 -1.63
N THR A 61 19.05 -16.53 -1.91
CA THR A 61 19.84 -16.26 -3.13
C THR A 61 21.34 -16.23 -2.88
N ASN A 62 21.78 -16.21 -1.62
CA ASN A 62 23.15 -15.93 -1.16
C ASN A 62 23.69 -14.55 -1.59
N GLU A 63 22.82 -13.68 -2.11
CA GLU A 63 23.15 -12.33 -2.55
C GLU A 63 22.27 -11.31 -1.80
N GLN A 64 22.88 -10.51 -0.94
CA GLN A 64 22.18 -9.59 -0.03
C GLN A 64 21.30 -8.57 -0.76
N VAL A 65 21.74 -8.09 -1.92
CA VAL A 65 20.99 -7.09 -2.70
C VAL A 65 19.75 -7.71 -3.33
N ILE A 66 19.85 -8.95 -3.81
CA ILE A 66 18.72 -9.66 -4.42
C ILE A 66 17.68 -9.97 -3.35
N ASP A 67 18.11 -10.44 -2.18
CA ASP A 67 17.22 -10.69 -1.04
C ASP A 67 16.50 -9.42 -0.60
N LEU A 68 17.20 -8.28 -0.56
CA LEU A 68 16.59 -6.98 -0.26
C LEU A 68 15.50 -6.60 -1.26
N VAL A 69 15.74 -6.79 -2.56
CA VAL A 69 14.75 -6.48 -3.59
C VAL A 69 13.50 -7.34 -3.45
N ILE A 70 13.68 -8.65 -3.25
CA ILE A 70 12.56 -9.59 -3.03
C ILE A 70 11.77 -9.19 -1.77
N TYR A 71 12.47 -8.92 -0.68
CA TYR A 71 11.88 -8.49 0.58
C TYR A 71 11.04 -7.22 0.41
N VAL A 72 11.60 -6.18 -0.21
CA VAL A 72 10.92 -4.90 -0.46
C VAL A 72 9.65 -5.10 -1.30
N LEU A 73 9.72 -5.87 -2.38
CA LEU A 73 8.57 -6.11 -3.26
C LEU A 73 7.45 -6.86 -2.54
N LEU A 74 7.77 -7.91 -1.80
CA LEU A 74 6.77 -8.71 -1.07
C LEU A 74 6.11 -7.91 0.06
N ILE A 75 6.90 -7.17 0.84
CA ILE A 75 6.37 -6.34 1.92
C ILE A 75 5.54 -5.19 1.36
N ALA A 76 6.02 -4.50 0.32
CA ALA A 76 5.27 -3.42 -0.29
C ALA A 76 3.92 -3.88 -0.87
N LEU A 77 3.88 -5.07 -1.49
CA LEU A 77 2.63 -5.65 -1.96
C LEU A 77 1.67 -5.94 -0.79
N GLY A 78 2.16 -6.56 0.29
CA GLY A 78 1.36 -6.83 1.49
C GLY A 78 0.83 -5.56 2.14
N GLN A 79 1.68 -4.54 2.31
CA GLN A 79 1.27 -3.23 2.84
C GLN A 79 0.25 -2.53 1.94
N ALA A 80 0.45 -2.56 0.62
CA ALA A 80 -0.48 -1.97 -0.35
C ALA A 80 -1.87 -2.63 -0.28
N LEU A 81 -1.94 -3.96 -0.15
CA LEU A 81 -3.19 -4.70 0.05
C LEU A 81 -3.88 -4.30 1.36
N LEU A 82 -3.13 -4.21 2.45
CA LEU A 82 -3.68 -3.79 3.75
C LEU A 82 -4.23 -2.37 3.68
N PHE A 83 -3.49 -1.42 3.12
CA PHE A 83 -3.96 -0.05 2.96
C PHE A 83 -5.15 0.07 2.00
N HIS A 84 -5.22 -0.79 0.98
CA HIS A 84 -6.36 -0.83 0.06
C HIS A 84 -7.67 -1.20 0.77
N VAL A 85 -7.62 -2.14 1.73
CA VAL A 85 -8.78 -2.52 2.55
C VAL A 85 -8.95 -1.65 3.80
N ASN A 86 -8.22 -0.53 3.89
CA ASN A 86 -8.21 0.39 5.02
C ASN A 86 -7.80 -0.28 6.34
N ALA A 87 -6.71 -1.06 6.28
CA ALA A 87 -6.05 -1.72 7.41
C ALA A 87 -4.56 -1.40 7.40
N SER A 88 -3.82 -1.86 8.40
CA SER A 88 -2.37 -1.73 8.53
C SER A 88 -1.81 -2.95 9.28
N SER A 89 -0.52 -3.22 9.15
CA SER A 89 0.17 -4.24 9.95
C SER A 89 0.47 -3.78 11.39
N GLY A 90 0.25 -2.50 11.69
CA GLY A 90 0.61 -1.86 12.96
C GLY A 90 1.92 -1.05 12.86
N GLY A 91 2.41 -0.59 14.02
CA GLY A 91 3.69 0.14 14.09
C GLY A 91 3.71 1.44 13.28
N LEU A 92 4.82 1.67 12.57
CA LEU A 92 5.05 2.87 11.76
C LEU A 92 4.05 3.07 10.62
N ASP A 93 3.40 2.01 10.15
CA ASP A 93 2.36 2.08 9.13
C ASP A 93 1.17 2.93 9.60
N ILE A 94 0.86 2.91 10.90
CA ILE A 94 -0.18 3.76 11.50
C ILE A 94 0.23 5.23 11.41
N VAL A 95 1.50 5.53 11.71
CA VAL A 95 2.05 6.89 11.60
C VAL A 95 1.97 7.38 10.16
N ALA A 96 2.37 6.55 9.19
CA ALA A 96 2.27 6.86 7.78
C ALA A 96 0.82 7.12 7.35
N LYS A 97 -0.13 6.30 7.80
CA LYS A 97 -1.57 6.49 7.52
C LYS A 97 -2.12 7.77 8.13
N MET A 98 -1.68 8.13 9.32
CA MET A 98 -2.02 9.42 9.94
C MET A 98 -1.46 10.58 9.12
N LEU A 99 -0.18 10.51 8.76
CA LEU A 99 0.46 11.54 7.93
C LEU A 99 -0.30 11.71 6.61
N ASN A 100 -0.62 10.61 5.92
CA ASN A 100 -1.45 10.63 4.72
C ASN A 100 -2.82 11.31 4.95
N LYS A 101 -3.49 11.01 6.08
CA LYS A 101 -4.80 11.59 6.38
C LYS A 101 -4.74 13.10 6.61
N PHE A 102 -3.73 13.60 7.32
CA PHE A 102 -3.65 15.01 7.68
C PHE A 102 -2.98 15.88 6.62
N THR A 103 -2.01 15.34 5.89
CA THR A 103 -1.25 16.10 4.89
C THR A 103 -1.69 15.83 3.45
N HIS A 104 -2.55 14.80 3.24
CA HIS A 104 -3.02 14.38 1.91
C HIS A 104 -1.91 13.93 0.95
N ILE A 105 -0.71 13.62 1.45
CA ILE A 105 0.36 13.03 0.66
C ILE A 105 0.07 11.54 0.39
N GLU A 106 0.68 10.97 -0.64
CA GLU A 106 0.57 9.54 -0.96
C GLU A 106 1.07 8.68 0.20
N ILE A 107 0.49 7.49 0.36
CA ILE A 107 0.78 6.61 1.51
C ILE A 107 2.24 6.15 1.49
N GLY A 108 2.79 5.81 0.31
CA GLY A 108 4.19 5.40 0.21
C GLY A 108 5.16 6.53 0.52
N LYS A 109 4.84 7.77 0.14
CA LYS A 109 5.62 8.94 0.56
C LYS A 109 5.57 9.12 2.08
N ALA A 110 4.40 8.93 2.69
CA ALA A 110 4.24 9.00 4.14
C ALA A 110 5.03 7.88 4.85
N LEU A 111 5.03 6.65 4.29
CA LEU A 111 5.88 5.55 4.76
C LEU A 111 7.36 5.88 4.67
N THR A 112 7.79 6.44 3.54
CA THR A 112 9.17 6.87 3.34
C THR A 112 9.57 7.89 4.40
N ILE A 113 8.78 8.94 4.63
CA ILE A 113 9.09 9.98 5.61
C ILE A 113 9.21 9.39 7.03
N SER A 114 8.21 8.62 7.47
CA SER A 114 8.23 8.01 8.81
C SER A 114 9.34 6.99 8.97
N GLY A 115 9.61 6.19 7.94
CA GLY A 115 10.70 5.24 7.92
C GLY A 115 12.09 5.89 7.87
N LEU A 116 12.29 6.97 7.10
CA LEU A 116 13.55 7.70 7.05
C LEU A 116 13.90 8.32 8.41
N ILE A 117 12.91 8.90 9.10
CA ILE A 117 13.14 9.44 10.45
C ILE A 117 13.65 8.33 11.38
N THR A 118 13.03 7.15 11.32
CA THR A 118 13.45 6.00 12.13
C THR A 118 14.83 5.47 11.68
N ALA A 119 15.07 5.36 10.37
CA ALA A 119 16.36 4.91 9.84
C ALA A 119 17.51 5.86 10.22
N MET A 120 17.26 7.18 10.25
CA MET A 120 18.29 8.15 10.71
C MET A 120 18.68 7.95 12.16
N THR A 121 17.81 7.47 13.04
CA THR A 121 18.19 7.15 14.42
C THR A 121 19.16 6.00 14.51
N SER A 122 19.21 5.12 13.51
CA SER A 122 20.11 3.98 13.46
C SER A 122 21.60 4.36 13.29
N ILE A 123 21.91 5.60 12.88
CA ILE A 123 23.28 6.11 12.74
C ILE A 123 24.06 6.03 14.07
N PHE A 124 23.37 6.09 15.20
CA PHE A 124 24.00 6.00 16.52
C PHE A 124 24.35 4.58 16.95
N VAL A 125 23.88 3.57 16.23
CA VAL A 125 23.96 2.15 16.63
C VAL A 125 24.65 1.29 15.58
N TYR A 126 24.49 1.60 14.30
CA TYR A 126 24.96 0.81 13.17
C TYR A 126 26.03 1.52 12.36
N ASP A 127 26.73 0.75 11.54
CA ASP A 127 27.73 1.22 10.59
C ASP A 127 27.11 1.93 9.37
N ILE A 128 27.92 2.74 8.68
CA ILE A 128 27.49 3.53 7.52
C ILE A 128 26.89 2.68 6.38
N PRO A 129 27.47 1.52 5.99
CA PRO A 129 26.88 0.67 4.97
C PRO A 129 25.45 0.22 5.30
N THR A 130 25.21 -0.21 6.55
CA THR A 130 23.89 -0.61 7.02
C THR A 130 22.90 0.55 7.00
N LEU A 131 23.33 1.76 7.36
CA LEU A 131 22.51 2.96 7.26
C LEU A 131 22.11 3.24 5.82
N ILE A 132 23.05 3.21 4.87
CA ILE A 132 22.77 3.47 3.45
C ILE A 132 21.76 2.46 2.90
N ILE A 133 21.96 1.18 3.18
CA ILE A 133 21.03 0.11 2.74
C ILE A 133 19.64 0.31 3.35
N SER A 134 19.57 0.69 4.62
CA SER A 134 18.29 0.97 5.29
C SER A 134 17.54 2.15 4.70
N LEU A 135 18.25 3.23 4.36
CA LEU A 135 17.67 4.40 3.71
C LEU A 135 17.16 4.07 2.30
N LEU A 136 17.97 3.36 1.51
CA LEU A 136 17.59 2.90 0.17
C LEU A 136 16.40 1.95 0.20
N GLY A 137 16.42 0.98 1.11
CA GLY A 137 15.32 0.02 1.29
C GLY A 137 14.02 0.71 1.70
N THR A 138 14.09 1.67 2.62
CA THR A 138 12.93 2.45 3.06
C THR A 138 12.33 3.28 1.91
N TYR A 139 13.17 3.95 1.13
CA TYR A 139 12.72 4.70 -0.04
C TYR A 139 12.10 3.79 -1.10
N ALA A 140 12.77 2.69 -1.42
CA ALA A 140 12.28 1.71 -2.40
C ALA A 140 10.95 1.07 -1.96
N ASN A 141 10.81 0.76 -0.67
CA ASN A 141 9.55 0.23 -0.13
C ASN A 141 8.39 1.23 -0.30
N GLY A 142 8.57 2.49 0.07
CA GLY A 142 7.54 3.51 -0.09
C GLY A 142 7.14 3.72 -1.56
N ALA A 143 8.10 3.78 -2.48
CA ALA A 143 7.85 3.88 -3.92
C ALA A 143 7.09 2.66 -4.47
N ALA A 144 7.47 1.45 -4.03
CA ALA A 144 6.79 0.22 -4.41
C ALA A 144 5.35 0.15 -3.88
N VAL A 145 5.11 0.61 -2.64
CA VAL A 145 3.76 0.68 -2.06
C VAL A 145 2.87 1.61 -2.89
N ASP A 146 3.32 2.81 -3.22
CA ASP A 146 2.54 3.74 -4.06
C ASP A 146 2.26 3.14 -5.43
N TYR A 147 3.25 2.52 -6.07
CA TYR A 147 3.07 1.83 -7.36
C TYR A 147 1.97 0.75 -7.31
N PHE A 148 1.96 -0.09 -6.27
CA PHE A 148 0.93 -1.13 -6.10
C PHE A 148 -0.44 -0.53 -5.78
N ILE A 149 -0.53 0.48 -4.90
CA ILE A 149 -1.80 1.15 -4.58
C ILE A 149 -2.40 1.79 -5.82
N ASP A 150 -1.59 2.47 -6.62
CA ASP A 150 -2.05 3.06 -7.87
C ASP A 150 -2.49 1.99 -8.87
N GLY A 151 -1.80 0.85 -8.90
CA GLY A 151 -2.21 -0.31 -9.69
C GLY A 151 -3.62 -0.79 -9.34
N PHE A 152 -3.96 -0.89 -8.05
CA PHE A 152 -5.28 -1.30 -7.59
C PHE A 152 -6.39 -0.27 -7.85
N LYS A 153 -6.04 1.01 -7.96
CA LYS A 153 -6.97 2.11 -8.21
C LYS A 153 -7.18 2.42 -9.69
N LYS A 154 -6.46 1.78 -10.58
CA LYS A 154 -6.56 2.05 -12.02
C LYS A 154 -7.98 1.85 -12.52
N ARG A 155 -8.49 2.88 -13.20
CA ARG A 155 -9.75 2.84 -13.92
C ARG A 155 -9.47 3.07 -15.40
N LYS A 156 -10.21 2.40 -16.25
CA LYS A 156 -10.10 2.59 -17.70
C LYS A 156 -11.24 3.48 -18.17
N ARG A 157 -10.89 4.54 -18.90
CA ARG A 157 -11.83 5.33 -19.66
C ARG A 157 -12.00 4.63 -21.01
N VAL A 158 -13.20 4.19 -21.30
CA VAL A 158 -13.55 3.60 -22.60
C VAL A 158 -14.31 4.63 -23.39
N CYS A 159 -13.79 4.95 -24.57
CA CYS A 159 -14.42 5.84 -25.54
C CYS A 159 -14.97 4.99 -26.68
N ILE A 160 -16.23 5.12 -26.98
CA ILE A 160 -16.93 4.36 -28.02
C ILE A 160 -17.52 5.35 -29.00
N ILE A 161 -17.14 5.23 -30.26
CA ILE A 161 -17.73 5.98 -31.37
C ILE A 161 -18.42 4.97 -32.26
N ALA A 162 -19.72 5.09 -32.40
CA ALA A 162 -20.54 4.22 -33.23
C ALA A 162 -21.61 5.04 -33.98
N ASP A 163 -22.02 4.55 -35.14
CA ASP A 163 -23.08 5.19 -35.93
C ASP A 163 -24.42 5.16 -35.19
N ASP A 164 -24.72 4.05 -34.52
CA ASP A 164 -25.84 3.96 -33.58
C ASP A 164 -25.31 3.65 -32.16
N TYR A 165 -25.21 4.67 -31.34
CA TYR A 165 -24.74 4.58 -29.98
C TYR A 165 -25.84 4.16 -28.98
N ARG A 166 -27.10 4.25 -29.32
CA ARG A 166 -28.24 4.06 -28.40
C ARG A 166 -28.34 2.63 -27.81
N PRO A 167 -28.16 1.55 -28.56
CA PRO A 167 -28.18 0.21 -28.01
C PRO A 167 -27.02 0.01 -27.02
N ILE A 168 -25.84 0.57 -27.32
CA ILE A 168 -24.65 0.50 -26.48
C ILE A 168 -24.88 1.30 -25.19
N GLN A 169 -25.47 2.47 -25.27
CA GLN A 169 -25.86 3.28 -24.13
C GLN A 169 -26.82 2.53 -23.21
N GLN A 170 -27.85 1.91 -23.76
CA GLN A 170 -28.83 1.14 -22.99
C GLN A 170 -28.17 -0.03 -22.29
N TYR A 171 -27.31 -0.77 -22.96
CA TYR A 171 -26.56 -1.88 -22.38
C TYR A 171 -25.67 -1.41 -21.22
N ILE A 172 -24.93 -0.32 -21.37
CA ILE A 172 -24.07 0.23 -20.30
C ILE A 172 -24.89 0.66 -19.08
N ILE A 173 -26.04 1.31 -19.30
CA ILE A 173 -26.85 1.84 -18.20
C ILE A 173 -27.64 0.71 -17.51
N HIS A 174 -28.28 -0.17 -18.26
CA HIS A 174 -29.24 -1.14 -17.71
C HIS A 174 -28.58 -2.48 -17.37
N ASP A 175 -27.71 -3.01 -18.22
CA ASP A 175 -27.10 -4.33 -18.00
C ASP A 175 -25.82 -4.20 -17.16
N LEU A 176 -24.96 -3.24 -17.45
CA LEU A 176 -23.73 -3.01 -16.69
C LEU A 176 -23.92 -2.12 -15.46
N ASN A 177 -25.08 -1.49 -15.31
CA ASN A 177 -25.41 -0.54 -14.24
C ASN A 177 -24.32 0.52 -14.03
N ARG A 178 -23.85 1.13 -15.14
CA ARG A 178 -22.75 2.11 -15.17
C ARG A 178 -23.22 3.43 -15.76
N GLY A 179 -22.60 4.51 -15.29
CA GLY A 179 -22.79 5.83 -15.90
C GLY A 179 -22.13 5.91 -17.28
N ALA A 180 -22.78 6.59 -18.19
CA ALA A 180 -22.23 6.94 -19.49
C ALA A 180 -22.41 8.43 -19.76
N THR A 181 -21.43 9.05 -20.42
CA THR A 181 -21.45 10.46 -20.82
C THR A 181 -21.35 10.53 -22.33
N LEU A 182 -22.22 11.34 -22.95
CA LEU A 182 -22.21 11.58 -24.40
C LEU A 182 -21.49 12.87 -24.69
N TYR A 183 -20.62 12.85 -25.69
CA TYR A 183 -19.96 14.02 -26.27
C TYR A 183 -20.26 14.08 -27.75
N THR A 184 -20.39 15.29 -28.28
CA THR A 184 -20.43 15.51 -29.72
C THR A 184 -19.01 15.63 -30.22
N ALA A 185 -18.60 14.72 -31.09
CA ALA A 185 -17.30 14.70 -31.73
C ALA A 185 -17.46 15.04 -33.22
N GLN A 186 -16.47 15.70 -33.81
CA GLN A 186 -16.43 16.00 -35.25
C GLN A 186 -15.23 15.25 -35.85
N GLY A 187 -15.48 14.49 -36.91
CA GLY A 187 -14.42 13.82 -37.66
C GLY A 187 -13.46 14.85 -38.27
N ALA A 188 -12.15 14.69 -38.02
CA ALA A 188 -11.15 15.65 -38.53
C ALA A 188 -10.95 15.58 -40.05
N TYR A 189 -11.32 14.46 -40.67
CA TYR A 189 -11.14 14.23 -42.11
C TYR A 189 -12.41 14.55 -42.94
N ASP A 190 -13.56 14.09 -42.43
CA ASP A 190 -14.86 14.14 -43.16
C ASP A 190 -15.82 15.17 -42.58
N GLU A 191 -15.42 15.90 -41.53
CA GLU A 191 -16.21 16.90 -40.80
C GLU A 191 -17.57 16.40 -40.31
N THR A 192 -17.80 15.09 -40.35
CA THR A 192 -19.06 14.49 -39.90
C THR A 192 -19.19 14.58 -38.38
N HIS A 193 -20.43 14.90 -37.93
CA HIS A 193 -20.75 14.89 -36.51
C HIS A 193 -21.06 13.48 -36.06
N ARG A 194 -20.38 13.04 -34.99
CA ARG A 194 -20.57 11.73 -34.37
C ARG A 194 -20.77 11.89 -32.88
N THR A 195 -21.41 10.90 -32.24
CA THR A 195 -21.56 10.87 -30.81
C THR A 195 -20.50 9.94 -30.22
N GLU A 196 -19.67 10.47 -29.34
CA GLU A 196 -18.73 9.70 -28.54
C GLU A 196 -19.38 9.37 -27.19
N LEU A 197 -19.47 8.08 -26.87
CA LEU A 197 -19.95 7.60 -25.60
C LEU A 197 -18.76 7.20 -24.72
N ILE A 198 -18.68 7.82 -23.54
CA ILE A 198 -17.59 7.59 -22.59
C ILE A 198 -18.14 6.92 -21.34
N THR A 199 -17.53 5.84 -20.95
CA THR A 199 -17.79 5.19 -19.67
C THR A 199 -16.49 4.87 -18.93
N ILE A 200 -16.55 4.83 -17.60
CA ILE A 200 -15.41 4.49 -16.75
C ILE A 200 -15.64 3.10 -16.17
N ILE A 201 -14.70 2.21 -16.42
CA ILE A 201 -14.72 0.85 -15.90
C ILE A 201 -13.56 0.63 -14.91
N THR A 202 -13.85 -0.11 -13.86
CA THR A 202 -12.82 -0.69 -12.98
C THR A 202 -12.29 -1.96 -13.61
N GLN A 203 -11.03 -2.20 -13.44
CA GLN A 203 -10.39 -3.44 -13.91
C GLN A 203 -10.77 -4.58 -12.99
#